data_10c4168410ac2940d190cc71b6ab14dc
#
_entry.id   10c4168410ac2940d190cc71b6ab14dc
#
_cell.length_a   1.000
_cell.length_b   1.000
_cell.length_c   1.000
_cell.angle_alpha   90.00
_cell.angle_beta   90.00
_cell.angle_gamma   90.00
#
_symmetry.space_group_name_H-M   'P 1'
#
loop_
_entity.id
_entity.type
_entity.pdbx_description
1 polymer ?
#
loop_
_entity_poly.entity_id
_entity_poly.type
_entity_poly.pdbx_seq_one_letter_code
_entity_poly.pdbx_strand_id
1 'polypeptide(L)'
;SIEVAQIARTISKYLGLNDDLSETLSLAHDLGHTPFGHSGEDALHECMNDYGGFDHNLQTLRIVMFIENKYLKFKGLNLTTETLDGLIKHNGSINDSSDIETIIGLNNFSNKINLKNSPSLEAQISALSDDIAYNNHDIQDGIKANMFNLKELKEINFFRDIYNNYTKKYKGIKQDILIYQIIRDSINLMVKDLIQNTLNNLKKNKIKSINDVYSSKE
;
A
#
# COMPACT_ATOMS: atom_id res chain seq x y z
N SER A 1 2.15 6.32 5.89
CA SER A 1 0.86 6.52 5.17
C SER A 1 0.77 7.84 4.39
N ILE A 2 1.25 9.04 4.88
CA ILE A 2 1.12 10.33 4.15
C ILE A 2 1.86 10.30 2.80
N GLU A 3 3.09 9.81 2.72
CA GLU A 3 3.83 9.70 1.46
C GLU A 3 3.20 8.67 0.53
N VAL A 4 2.74 7.54 1.07
CA VAL A 4 1.96 6.53 0.34
C VAL A 4 0.75 7.18 -0.34
N ALA A 5 -0.02 7.97 0.40
CA ALA A 5 -1.18 8.69 -0.11
C ALA A 5 -0.82 9.69 -1.21
N GLN A 6 0.30 10.41 -1.09
CA GLN A 6 0.78 11.33 -2.14
C GLN A 6 1.19 10.59 -3.42
N ILE A 7 1.87 9.46 -3.29
CA ILE A 7 2.27 8.61 -4.42
C ILE A 7 1.02 8.05 -5.11
N ALA A 8 0.12 7.40 -4.34
CA ALA A 8 -1.10 6.78 -4.84
C ALA A 8 -2.01 7.79 -5.55
N ARG A 9 -2.22 8.96 -4.94
CA ARG A 9 -2.98 10.06 -5.53
C ARG A 9 -2.37 10.54 -6.84
N THR A 10 -1.04 10.67 -6.90
CA THR A 10 -0.32 11.09 -8.11
C THR A 10 -0.51 10.09 -9.24
N ILE A 11 -0.35 8.80 -8.97
CA ILE A 11 -0.51 7.73 -9.96
C ILE A 11 -1.96 7.66 -10.44
N SER A 12 -2.91 7.64 -9.52
CA SER A 12 -4.35 7.56 -9.82
C SER A 12 -4.81 8.73 -10.69
N LYS A 13 -4.38 9.94 -10.36
CA LYS A 13 -4.67 11.13 -11.16
C LYS A 13 -4.11 11.05 -12.56
N TYR A 14 -2.88 10.52 -12.73
CA TYR A 14 -2.27 10.34 -14.05
C TYR A 14 -3.01 9.30 -14.89
N LEU A 15 -3.49 8.23 -14.26
CA LEU A 15 -4.23 7.14 -14.91
C LEU A 15 -5.73 7.45 -15.12
N GLY A 16 -6.24 8.58 -14.61
CA GLY A 16 -7.65 8.95 -14.70
C GLY A 16 -8.56 8.13 -13.80
N LEU A 17 -8.05 7.59 -12.70
CA LEU A 17 -8.76 6.85 -11.68
C LEU A 17 -9.30 7.79 -10.58
N ASN A 18 -10.04 7.24 -9.63
CA ASN A 18 -10.53 7.99 -8.48
C ASN A 18 -9.39 8.25 -7.47
N ASP A 19 -8.77 9.42 -7.58
CA ASP A 19 -7.62 9.80 -6.76
C ASP A 19 -7.99 10.02 -5.27
N ASP A 20 -9.24 10.39 -4.96
CA ASP A 20 -9.71 10.50 -3.57
C ASP A 20 -9.89 9.12 -2.93
N LEU A 21 -10.34 8.11 -3.69
CA LEU A 21 -10.41 6.74 -3.20
C LEU A 21 -9.01 6.18 -2.90
N SER A 22 -8.06 6.35 -3.83
CA SER A 22 -6.67 5.88 -3.64
C SER A 22 -6.00 6.56 -2.43
N GLU A 23 -6.20 7.86 -2.25
CA GLU A 23 -5.73 8.59 -1.06
C GLU A 23 -6.34 8.04 0.23
N THR A 24 -7.65 7.82 0.24
CA THR A 24 -8.38 7.29 1.40
C THR A 24 -7.87 5.92 1.79
N LEU A 25 -7.69 5.01 0.82
CA LEU A 25 -7.15 3.67 1.04
C LEU A 25 -5.73 3.75 1.63
N SER A 26 -4.88 4.57 1.04
CA SER A 26 -3.48 4.74 1.49
C SER A 26 -3.35 5.36 2.88
N LEU A 27 -4.30 6.20 3.29
CA LEU A 27 -4.31 6.78 4.64
C LEU A 27 -4.84 5.80 5.70
N ALA A 28 -5.70 4.86 5.30
CA ALA A 28 -6.44 4.02 6.22
C ALA A 28 -5.91 2.58 6.34
N HIS A 29 -5.12 2.06 5.38
CA HIS A 29 -4.72 0.66 5.34
C HIS A 29 -4.04 0.17 6.61
N ASP A 30 -3.20 1.00 7.24
CA ASP A 30 -2.40 0.68 8.42
C ASP A 30 -3.04 1.03 9.78
N LEU A 31 -4.30 1.46 9.82
CA LEU A 31 -4.94 1.87 11.08
C LEU A 31 -4.97 0.76 12.13
N GLY A 32 -4.99 -0.48 11.71
CA GLY A 32 -5.00 -1.67 12.58
C GLY A 32 -3.62 -2.21 12.92
N HIS A 33 -2.54 -1.59 12.44
CA HIS A 33 -1.19 -2.12 12.59
C HIS A 33 -0.73 -2.13 14.06
N THR A 34 -0.02 -3.20 14.45
CA THR A 34 0.50 -3.37 15.80
C THR A 34 1.78 -2.58 16.06
N PRO A 35 2.11 -2.25 17.32
CA PRO A 35 3.46 -1.84 17.66
C PRO A 35 4.48 -2.91 17.25
N PHE A 36 5.67 -2.48 16.84
CA PHE A 36 6.79 -3.32 16.37
C PHE A 36 6.55 -4.01 15.01
N GLY A 37 5.65 -3.48 14.19
CA GLY A 37 5.43 -3.96 12.81
C GLY A 37 4.95 -5.42 12.76
N HIS A 38 5.33 -6.13 11.72
CA HIS A 38 4.92 -7.52 11.51
C HIS A 38 5.39 -8.47 12.63
N SER A 39 6.56 -8.21 13.24
CA SER A 39 7.00 -9.01 14.40
C SER A 39 6.07 -8.88 15.60
N GLY A 40 5.49 -7.68 15.81
CA GLY A 40 4.48 -7.47 16.84
C GLY A 40 3.14 -8.10 16.46
N GLU A 41 2.79 -8.12 15.20
CA GLU A 41 1.61 -8.81 14.67
C GLU A 41 1.71 -10.31 14.86
N ASP A 42 2.83 -10.94 14.50
CA ASP A 42 3.08 -12.36 14.69
C ASP A 42 2.94 -12.77 16.17
N ALA A 43 3.56 -11.99 17.05
CA ALA A 43 3.48 -12.23 18.50
C ALA A 43 2.05 -12.08 19.02
N LEU A 44 1.30 -11.07 18.56
CA LEU A 44 -0.09 -10.87 18.96
C LEU A 44 -1.00 -11.95 18.39
N HIS A 45 -0.77 -12.38 17.13
CA HIS A 45 -1.48 -13.48 16.49
C HIS A 45 -1.32 -14.77 17.32
N GLU A 46 -0.09 -15.10 17.72
CA GLU A 46 0.19 -16.27 18.57
C GLU A 46 -0.53 -16.17 19.92
N CYS A 47 -0.48 -15.03 20.60
CA CYS A 47 -1.17 -14.81 21.87
C CYS A 47 -2.69 -14.90 21.75
N MET A 48 -3.25 -14.55 20.60
CA MET A 48 -4.68 -14.54 20.33
C MET A 48 -5.20 -15.82 19.64
N ASN A 49 -4.36 -16.83 19.49
CA ASN A 49 -4.68 -18.05 18.72
C ASN A 49 -5.99 -18.72 19.19
N ASP A 50 -6.21 -18.81 20.49
CA ASP A 50 -7.45 -19.37 21.07
C ASP A 50 -8.70 -18.51 20.81
N TYR A 51 -8.53 -17.28 20.31
CA TYR A 51 -9.59 -16.30 20.06
C TYR A 51 -9.72 -15.95 18.58
N GLY A 52 -9.12 -16.72 17.66
CA GLY A 52 -9.17 -16.51 16.22
C GLY A 52 -7.97 -15.75 15.65
N GLY A 53 -6.90 -15.57 16.45
CA GLY A 53 -5.68 -14.90 15.99
C GLY A 53 -5.81 -13.37 15.92
N PHE A 54 -4.88 -12.76 15.18
CA PHE A 54 -4.87 -11.32 14.91
C PHE A 54 -4.38 -11.08 13.48
N ASP A 55 -5.00 -10.13 12.79
CA ASP A 55 -4.63 -9.64 11.46
C ASP A 55 -4.88 -8.13 11.41
N HIS A 56 -3.88 -7.35 10.97
CA HIS A 56 -3.95 -5.89 10.98
C HIS A 56 -4.98 -5.34 9.99
N ASN A 57 -5.22 -6.00 8.84
CA ASN A 57 -6.24 -5.57 7.87
C ASN A 57 -7.64 -5.75 8.46
N LEU A 58 -7.90 -6.88 9.11
CA LEU A 58 -9.16 -7.12 9.82
C LEU A 58 -9.34 -6.14 10.99
N GLN A 59 -8.27 -5.82 11.71
CA GLN A 59 -8.33 -4.81 12.76
C GLN A 59 -8.59 -3.41 12.19
N THR A 60 -8.01 -3.06 11.03
CA THR A 60 -8.34 -1.83 10.30
C THR A 60 -9.84 -1.75 10.02
N LEU A 61 -10.44 -2.82 9.50
CA LEU A 61 -11.87 -2.85 9.25
C LEU A 61 -12.71 -2.72 10.53
N ARG A 62 -12.30 -3.39 11.62
CA ARG A 62 -12.98 -3.24 12.93
C ARG A 62 -12.95 -1.80 13.41
N ILE A 63 -11.82 -1.13 13.25
CA ILE A 63 -11.66 0.28 13.64
C ILE A 63 -12.64 1.15 12.84
N VAL A 64 -12.60 1.09 11.52
CA VAL A 64 -13.40 1.99 10.67
C VAL A 64 -14.90 1.65 10.66
N MET A 65 -15.27 0.39 10.90
CA MET A 65 -16.67 -0.05 10.87
C MET A 65 -17.37 0.01 12.22
N PHE A 66 -16.64 -0.19 13.34
CA PHE A 66 -17.28 -0.42 14.63
C PHE A 66 -16.71 0.39 15.78
N ILE A 67 -15.39 0.60 15.84
CA ILE A 67 -14.72 1.17 17.03
C ILE A 67 -14.75 2.71 16.98
N GLU A 68 -14.57 3.31 15.81
CA GLU A 68 -14.62 4.77 15.64
C GLU A 68 -16.04 5.31 15.80
N ASN A 69 -16.37 5.76 17.00
CA ASN A 69 -17.67 6.31 17.35
C ASN A 69 -17.68 7.84 17.22
N LYS A 70 -17.80 8.35 16.00
CA LYS A 70 -17.84 9.80 15.71
C LYS A 70 -19.25 10.34 15.45
N TYR A 71 -20.23 9.47 15.18
CA TYR A 71 -21.54 9.86 14.66
C TYR A 71 -22.68 9.28 15.50
N LEU A 72 -23.73 10.09 15.73
CA LEU A 72 -24.90 9.67 16.50
C LEU A 72 -25.80 8.64 15.79
N LYS A 73 -25.79 8.65 14.47
CA LYS A 73 -26.76 7.89 13.65
C LYS A 73 -26.29 6.50 13.24
N PHE A 74 -24.98 6.24 13.32
CA PHE A 74 -24.40 4.97 12.88
C PHE A 74 -23.11 4.66 13.65
N LYS A 75 -22.72 3.40 13.66
CA LYS A 75 -21.43 2.94 14.18
C LYS A 75 -20.34 3.14 13.14
N GLY A 76 -19.12 3.30 13.57
CA GLY A 76 -17.97 3.48 12.70
C GLY A 76 -18.02 4.76 11.91
N LEU A 77 -17.26 4.81 10.82
CA LEU A 77 -17.10 5.97 9.95
C LEU A 77 -18.09 6.00 8.78
N ASN A 78 -18.89 4.94 8.59
CA ASN A 78 -19.84 4.80 7.48
C ASN A 78 -19.17 4.99 6.11
N LEU A 79 -18.05 4.31 5.90
CA LEU A 79 -17.31 4.36 4.64
C LEU A 79 -18.08 3.70 3.50
N THR A 80 -17.74 4.04 2.26
CA THR A 80 -18.34 3.44 1.08
C THR A 80 -17.92 1.97 0.94
N THR A 81 -18.69 1.21 0.17
CA THR A 81 -18.40 -0.20 -0.12
C THR A 81 -17.05 -0.35 -0.84
N GLU A 82 -16.75 0.57 -1.76
CA GLU A 82 -15.48 0.60 -2.50
C GLU A 82 -14.28 0.82 -1.58
N THR A 83 -14.43 1.67 -0.57
CA THR A 83 -13.37 1.88 0.43
C THR A 83 -13.17 0.62 1.28
N LEU A 84 -14.24 0.00 1.75
CA LEU A 84 -14.15 -1.24 2.54
C LEU A 84 -13.59 -2.40 1.71
N ASP A 85 -14.01 -2.53 0.43
CA ASP A 85 -13.46 -3.53 -0.50
C ASP A 85 -11.95 -3.34 -0.71
N GLY A 86 -11.50 -2.10 -0.90
CA GLY A 86 -10.09 -1.79 -1.08
C GLY A 86 -9.25 -2.03 0.17
N LEU A 87 -9.78 -1.72 1.36
CA LEU A 87 -9.08 -1.97 2.63
C LEU A 87 -8.92 -3.47 2.90
N ILE A 88 -10.00 -4.26 2.74
CA ILE A 88 -9.94 -5.70 3.01
C ILE A 88 -9.06 -6.44 2.01
N LYS A 89 -8.93 -5.92 0.78
CA LYS A 89 -8.12 -6.50 -0.30
C LYS A 89 -6.79 -5.79 -0.51
N HIS A 90 -6.29 -5.11 0.51
CA HIS A 90 -5.00 -4.43 0.40
C HIS A 90 -3.89 -5.39 -0.06
N ASN A 91 -3.89 -6.62 0.44
CA ASN A 91 -2.95 -7.68 0.07
C ASN A 91 -3.48 -8.61 -1.05
N GLY A 92 -4.50 -8.20 -1.79
CA GLY A 92 -5.07 -8.96 -2.90
C GLY A 92 -6.43 -9.59 -2.61
N SER A 93 -6.87 -10.49 -3.50
CA SER A 93 -8.13 -11.21 -3.36
C SER A 93 -8.10 -12.22 -2.22
N ILE A 94 -9.25 -12.44 -1.57
CA ILE A 94 -9.37 -13.31 -0.39
C ILE A 94 -10.11 -14.59 -0.79
N ASN A 95 -9.44 -15.73 -0.68
CA ASN A 95 -9.99 -17.03 -1.01
C ASN A 95 -10.63 -17.71 0.21
N ASP A 96 -10.08 -17.50 1.40
CA ASP A 96 -10.64 -17.98 2.67
C ASP A 96 -11.19 -16.80 3.47
N SER A 97 -12.47 -16.86 3.80
CA SER A 97 -13.18 -15.82 4.53
C SER A 97 -13.51 -16.19 5.96
N SER A 98 -12.92 -17.26 6.50
CA SER A 98 -13.20 -17.76 7.86
C SER A 98 -12.91 -16.73 8.94
N ASP A 99 -11.79 -16.02 8.82
CA ASP A 99 -11.37 -15.01 9.79
C ASP A 99 -12.25 -13.76 9.69
N ILE A 100 -12.66 -13.39 8.48
CA ILE A 100 -13.60 -12.29 8.26
C ILE A 100 -14.96 -12.60 8.90
N GLU A 101 -15.46 -13.84 8.74
CA GLU A 101 -16.70 -14.28 9.38
C GLU A 101 -16.60 -14.19 10.90
N THR A 102 -15.49 -14.66 11.45
CA THR A 102 -15.28 -14.72 12.91
C THR A 102 -15.13 -13.32 13.52
N ILE A 103 -14.39 -12.43 12.87
CA ILE A 103 -13.96 -11.14 13.43
C ILE A 103 -14.93 -10.00 13.08
N ILE A 104 -15.42 -9.98 11.85
CA ILE A 104 -16.25 -8.88 11.29
C ILE A 104 -17.72 -9.29 11.17
N GLY A 105 -17.99 -10.57 10.88
CA GLY A 105 -19.28 -11.11 10.52
C GLY A 105 -19.62 -10.86 9.04
N LEU A 106 -19.74 -11.92 8.23
CA LEU A 106 -20.03 -11.82 6.79
C LEU A 106 -21.32 -11.11 6.46
N ASN A 107 -22.31 -11.16 7.35
CA ASN A 107 -23.58 -10.45 7.18
C ASN A 107 -23.39 -8.93 7.04
N ASN A 108 -22.28 -8.38 7.52
CA ASN A 108 -21.94 -6.97 7.36
C ASN A 108 -21.37 -6.65 5.97
N PHE A 109 -20.87 -7.66 5.24
CA PHE A 109 -20.23 -7.54 3.92
C PHE A 109 -20.97 -8.28 2.80
N SER A 110 -21.68 -9.39 3.10
CA SER A 110 -21.93 -10.51 2.20
C SER A 110 -22.76 -10.23 0.95
N ASN A 111 -23.41 -9.09 0.85
CA ASN A 111 -24.26 -8.80 -0.32
C ASN A 111 -23.67 -7.75 -1.27
N LYS A 112 -22.50 -7.16 -0.94
CA LYS A 112 -21.95 -6.03 -1.69
C LYS A 112 -20.50 -6.20 -2.13
N ILE A 113 -19.73 -7.06 -1.46
CA ILE A 113 -18.30 -7.25 -1.72
C ILE A 113 -18.06 -8.72 -2.11
N ASN A 114 -17.54 -8.94 -3.32
CA ASN A 114 -17.07 -10.25 -3.72
C ASN A 114 -15.57 -10.37 -3.39
N LEU A 115 -15.26 -11.03 -2.29
CA LEU A 115 -13.90 -11.19 -1.76
C LEU A 115 -12.92 -11.87 -2.73
N LYS A 116 -13.43 -12.71 -3.63
CA LYS A 116 -12.62 -13.46 -4.63
C LYS A 116 -12.24 -12.63 -5.85
N ASN A 117 -12.93 -11.52 -6.09
CA ASN A 117 -12.55 -10.62 -7.19
C ASN A 117 -11.22 -9.95 -6.89
N SER A 118 -10.48 -9.62 -7.94
CA SER A 118 -9.32 -8.74 -7.83
C SER A 118 -9.68 -7.42 -7.15
N PRO A 119 -8.75 -6.79 -6.40
CA PRO A 119 -8.96 -5.43 -5.89
C PRO A 119 -9.19 -4.44 -7.04
N SER A 120 -9.86 -3.32 -6.77
CA SER A 120 -9.95 -2.21 -7.72
C SER A 120 -8.57 -1.67 -8.10
N LEU A 121 -8.44 -0.96 -9.22
CA LEU A 121 -7.16 -0.37 -9.61
C LEU A 121 -6.67 0.64 -8.56
N GLU A 122 -7.57 1.37 -7.94
CA GLU A 122 -7.26 2.30 -6.85
C GLU A 122 -6.65 1.57 -5.63
N ALA A 123 -7.17 0.40 -5.29
CA ALA A 123 -6.64 -0.43 -4.20
C ALA A 123 -5.28 -1.03 -4.56
N GLN A 124 -5.11 -1.53 -5.79
CA GLN A 124 -3.82 -2.03 -6.28
C GLN A 124 -2.75 -0.93 -6.28
N ILE A 125 -3.12 0.30 -6.72
CA ILE A 125 -2.21 1.45 -6.70
C ILE A 125 -1.86 1.85 -5.26
N SER A 126 -2.83 1.80 -4.35
CA SER A 126 -2.55 2.07 -2.93
C SER A 126 -1.52 1.09 -2.36
N ALA A 127 -1.68 -0.20 -2.60
CA ALA A 127 -0.75 -1.24 -2.16
C ALA A 127 0.66 -1.06 -2.77
N LEU A 128 0.74 -0.88 -4.09
CA LEU A 128 2.04 -0.67 -4.76
C LEU A 128 2.70 0.66 -4.38
N SER A 129 1.92 1.67 -4.01
CA SER A 129 2.46 2.94 -3.49
C SER A 129 3.04 2.78 -2.10
N ASP A 130 2.48 1.89 -1.29
CA ASP A 130 3.01 1.50 0.01
C ASP A 130 4.35 0.79 -0.15
N ASP A 131 4.45 -0.19 -1.04
CA ASP A 131 5.71 -0.86 -1.39
C ASP A 131 6.80 0.13 -1.84
N ILE A 132 6.46 1.11 -2.69
CA ILE A 132 7.41 2.13 -3.15
C ILE A 132 7.89 2.98 -1.97
N ALA A 133 7.00 3.46 -1.13
CA ALA A 133 7.36 4.29 0.02
C ALA A 133 8.18 3.50 1.03
N TYR A 134 7.71 2.32 1.43
CA TYR A 134 8.34 1.43 2.40
C TYR A 134 9.78 1.08 1.98
N ASN A 135 9.98 0.54 0.79
CA ASN A 135 11.31 0.15 0.31
C ASN A 135 12.31 1.33 0.31
N ASN A 136 11.87 2.53 -0.05
CA ASN A 136 12.74 3.70 -0.09
C ASN A 136 13.05 4.24 1.32
N HIS A 137 12.10 4.20 2.24
CA HIS A 137 12.34 4.56 3.64
C HIS A 137 13.26 3.57 4.33
N ASP A 138 13.10 2.27 4.10
CA ASP A 138 13.97 1.24 4.66
C ASP A 138 15.43 1.40 4.19
N ILE A 139 15.65 1.74 2.92
CA ILE A 139 16.99 2.05 2.41
C ILE A 139 17.58 3.25 3.15
N GLN A 140 16.80 4.31 3.34
CA GLN A 140 17.26 5.50 4.05
C GLN A 140 17.59 5.19 5.52
N ASP A 141 16.74 4.44 6.18
CA ASP A 141 16.92 4.09 7.60
C ASP A 141 18.04 3.07 7.79
N GLY A 142 18.22 2.10 6.89
CA GLY A 142 19.35 1.20 6.88
C GLY A 142 20.70 1.93 6.77
N ILE A 143 20.79 2.96 5.92
CA ILE A 143 21.98 3.81 5.82
C ILE A 143 22.20 4.62 7.11
N LYS A 144 21.15 5.22 7.68
CA LYS A 144 21.24 5.97 8.94
C LYS A 144 21.62 5.10 10.12
N ALA A 145 21.14 3.87 10.16
CA ALA A 145 21.47 2.88 11.18
C ALA A 145 22.84 2.23 10.98
N ASN A 146 23.60 2.61 9.92
CA ASN A 146 24.88 2.02 9.52
C ASN A 146 24.80 0.50 9.26
N MET A 147 23.65 -0.03 8.84
CA MET A 147 23.49 -1.41 8.43
C MET A 147 24.20 -1.68 7.09
N PHE A 148 24.22 -0.69 6.22
CA PHE A 148 24.97 -0.64 4.96
C PHE A 148 25.26 0.83 4.57
N ASN A 149 26.07 1.02 3.57
CA ASN A 149 26.50 2.36 3.14
C ASN A 149 26.30 2.57 1.62
N LEU A 150 26.51 3.81 1.16
CA LEU A 150 26.32 4.18 -0.25
C LEU A 150 27.21 3.40 -1.23
N LYS A 151 28.37 2.84 -0.80
CA LYS A 151 29.23 2.04 -1.69
C LYS A 151 28.56 0.69 -1.98
N GLU A 152 27.95 0.08 -0.96
CA GLU A 152 27.22 -1.17 -1.08
C GLU A 152 25.92 -0.95 -1.89
N LEU A 153 25.18 0.13 -1.62
CA LEU A 153 23.98 0.46 -2.42
C LEU A 153 24.28 0.61 -3.91
N LYS A 154 25.45 1.11 -4.29
CA LYS A 154 25.91 1.25 -5.69
C LYS A 154 26.21 -0.09 -6.38
N GLU A 155 26.28 -1.20 -5.69
CA GLU A 155 26.38 -2.52 -6.32
C GLU A 155 25.10 -2.85 -7.10
N ILE A 156 23.95 -2.29 -6.68
CA ILE A 156 22.67 -2.38 -7.39
C ILE A 156 22.68 -1.38 -8.55
N ASN A 157 22.54 -1.87 -9.78
CA ASN A 157 22.59 -1.05 -11.01
C ASN A 157 21.66 0.17 -10.98
N PHE A 158 20.43 -0.04 -10.49
CA PHE A 158 19.41 1.01 -10.37
C PHE A 158 19.92 2.22 -9.56
N PHE A 159 20.48 1.99 -8.38
CA PHE A 159 21.02 3.06 -7.52
C PHE A 159 22.37 3.60 -8.02
N ARG A 160 23.18 2.77 -8.67
CA ARG A 160 24.44 3.17 -9.29
C ARG A 160 24.23 4.26 -10.33
N ASP A 161 23.22 4.12 -11.17
CA ASP A 161 22.93 5.08 -12.22
C ASP A 161 22.49 6.43 -11.65
N ILE A 162 21.62 6.43 -10.65
CA ILE A 162 21.20 7.65 -9.95
C ILE A 162 22.42 8.31 -9.27
N TYR A 163 23.21 7.55 -8.53
CA TYR A 163 24.43 8.03 -7.86
C TYR A 163 25.40 8.71 -8.84
N ASN A 164 25.68 8.04 -9.96
CA ASN A 164 26.62 8.52 -10.96
C ASN A 164 26.14 9.82 -11.64
N ASN A 165 24.84 9.96 -11.85
CA ASN A 165 24.24 11.18 -12.42
C ASN A 165 24.52 12.39 -11.53
N TYR A 166 24.39 12.25 -10.20
CA TYR A 166 24.65 13.34 -9.27
C TYR A 166 26.14 13.63 -9.10
N THR A 167 26.97 12.61 -8.89
CA THR A 167 28.40 12.79 -8.61
C THR A 167 29.20 13.29 -9.81
N LYS A 168 28.74 13.00 -11.05
CA LYS A 168 29.31 13.59 -12.27
C LYS A 168 28.97 15.08 -12.41
N LYS A 169 27.74 15.46 -12.05
CA LYS A 169 27.23 16.82 -12.23
C LYS A 169 27.66 17.77 -11.13
N TYR A 170 27.77 17.30 -9.90
CA TYR A 170 28.05 18.12 -8.73
C TYR A 170 29.26 17.58 -7.97
N LYS A 171 30.34 18.37 -7.89
CA LYS A 171 31.53 18.02 -7.12
C LYS A 171 31.34 18.39 -5.64
N GLY A 172 31.77 17.52 -4.72
CA GLY A 172 31.76 17.82 -3.29
C GLY A 172 30.37 17.81 -2.63
N ILE A 173 29.40 17.06 -3.17
CA ILE A 173 28.07 16.90 -2.54
C ILE A 173 28.26 16.26 -1.16
N LYS A 174 27.62 16.83 -0.13
CA LYS A 174 27.50 16.19 1.18
C LYS A 174 26.72 14.90 1.07
N GLN A 175 27.16 13.88 1.81
CA GLN A 175 26.59 12.53 1.72
C GLN A 175 25.11 12.49 2.05
N ASP A 176 24.69 13.21 3.08
CA ASP A 176 23.26 13.28 3.50
C ASP A 176 22.39 13.85 2.40
N ILE A 177 22.84 14.95 1.74
CA ILE A 177 22.10 15.54 0.61
C ILE A 177 22.03 14.54 -0.56
N LEU A 178 23.11 13.84 -0.84
CA LEU A 178 23.15 12.83 -1.91
C LEU A 178 22.18 11.68 -1.63
N ILE A 179 22.08 11.21 -0.38
CA ILE A 179 21.12 10.18 0.03
C ILE A 179 19.70 10.64 -0.26
N TYR A 180 19.32 11.84 0.20
CA TYR A 180 17.98 12.38 -0.07
C TYR A 180 17.67 12.53 -1.57
N GLN A 181 18.65 12.88 -2.39
CA GLN A 181 18.45 12.96 -3.84
C GLN A 181 18.26 11.56 -4.45
N ILE A 182 19.06 10.58 -4.03
CA ILE A 182 18.94 9.19 -4.49
C ILE A 182 17.54 8.63 -4.17
N ILE A 183 17.07 8.79 -2.94
CA ILE A 183 15.75 8.31 -2.50
C ILE A 183 14.64 8.98 -3.32
N ARG A 184 14.69 10.30 -3.49
CA ARG A 184 13.68 11.05 -4.26
C ARG A 184 13.62 10.60 -5.73
N ASP A 185 14.77 10.41 -6.35
CA ASP A 185 14.83 9.96 -7.74
C ASP A 185 14.44 8.48 -7.87
N SER A 186 14.76 7.66 -6.87
CA SER A 186 14.31 6.28 -6.80
C SER A 186 12.78 6.20 -6.80
N ILE A 187 12.11 6.91 -5.89
CA ILE A 187 10.65 6.99 -5.85
C ILE A 187 10.09 7.45 -7.21
N ASN A 188 10.63 8.53 -7.76
CA ASN A 188 10.16 9.08 -9.04
C ASN A 188 10.32 8.09 -10.22
N LEU A 189 11.41 7.32 -10.25
CA LEU A 189 11.63 6.30 -11.28
C LEU A 189 10.68 5.12 -11.11
N MET A 190 10.49 4.63 -9.87
CA MET A 190 9.53 3.55 -9.59
C MET A 190 8.10 3.95 -9.94
N VAL A 191 7.67 5.18 -9.59
CA VAL A 191 6.36 5.72 -9.94
C VAL A 191 6.17 5.78 -11.47
N LYS A 192 7.17 6.26 -12.20
CA LYS A 192 7.10 6.33 -13.68
C LYS A 192 7.02 4.95 -14.32
N ASP A 193 7.81 4.01 -13.81
CA ASP A 193 7.80 2.62 -14.28
C ASP A 193 6.44 1.97 -14.04
N LEU A 194 5.90 2.12 -12.82
CA LEU A 194 4.57 1.62 -12.48
C LEU A 194 3.48 2.18 -13.39
N ILE A 195 3.44 3.49 -13.60
CA ILE A 195 2.48 4.13 -14.52
C ILE A 195 2.59 3.55 -15.93
N GLN A 196 3.81 3.46 -16.47
CA GLN A 196 4.02 2.98 -17.84
C GLN A 196 3.62 1.52 -17.98
N ASN A 197 3.97 0.67 -17.04
CA ASN A 197 3.61 -0.75 -17.08
C ASN A 197 2.11 -0.95 -16.87
N THR A 198 1.48 -0.20 -15.96
CA THR A 198 0.02 -0.23 -15.78
C THR A 198 -0.71 0.13 -17.08
N LEU A 199 -0.33 1.23 -17.75
CA LEU A 199 -0.92 1.61 -19.05
C LEU A 199 -0.76 0.53 -20.12
N ASN A 200 0.42 -0.09 -20.18
CA ASN A 200 0.69 -1.17 -21.12
C ASN A 200 -0.18 -2.40 -20.82
N ASN A 201 -0.31 -2.78 -19.55
CA ASN A 201 -1.12 -3.92 -19.13
C ASN A 201 -2.61 -3.69 -19.36
N LEU A 202 -3.14 -2.50 -19.02
CA LEU A 202 -4.52 -2.14 -19.29
C LEU A 202 -4.84 -2.22 -20.79
N LYS A 203 -3.93 -1.74 -21.65
CA LYS A 203 -4.07 -1.81 -23.10
C LYS A 203 -3.98 -3.24 -23.63
N LYS A 204 -2.99 -4.01 -23.17
CA LYS A 204 -2.75 -5.41 -23.59
C LYS A 204 -3.96 -6.27 -23.26
N ASN A 205 -4.50 -6.14 -22.05
CA ASN A 205 -5.64 -6.92 -21.56
C ASN A 205 -7.00 -6.32 -21.89
N LYS A 206 -7.02 -5.20 -22.63
CA LYS A 206 -8.24 -4.50 -23.06
C LYS A 206 -9.18 -4.11 -21.91
N ILE A 207 -8.62 -3.80 -20.74
CA ILE A 207 -9.35 -3.35 -19.55
C ILE A 207 -9.98 -1.98 -19.84
N LYS A 208 -11.31 -1.87 -19.71
CA LYS A 208 -12.07 -0.64 -19.95
C LYS A 208 -13.01 -0.27 -18.80
N SER A 209 -13.28 -1.22 -17.92
CA SER A 209 -14.21 -1.07 -16.81
C SER A 209 -13.74 -1.82 -15.59
N ILE A 210 -14.32 -1.50 -14.43
CA ILE A 210 -14.07 -2.23 -13.17
C ILE A 210 -14.42 -3.72 -13.29
N ASN A 211 -15.42 -4.09 -14.08
CA ASN A 211 -15.78 -5.48 -14.28
C ASN A 211 -14.69 -6.26 -15.03
N ASP A 212 -13.98 -5.61 -15.94
CA ASP A 212 -12.82 -6.22 -16.61
C ASP A 212 -11.69 -6.47 -15.62
N VAL A 213 -11.45 -5.53 -14.68
CA VAL A 213 -10.47 -5.70 -13.58
C VAL A 213 -10.87 -6.88 -12.70
N TYR A 214 -12.12 -6.96 -12.26
CA TYR A 214 -12.61 -8.01 -11.39
C TYR A 214 -12.54 -9.40 -12.00
N SER A 215 -12.62 -9.51 -13.32
CA SER A 215 -12.55 -10.78 -14.06
C SER A 215 -11.13 -11.10 -14.56
N SER A 216 -10.19 -10.19 -14.45
CA SER A 216 -8.79 -10.40 -14.80
C SER A 216 -8.14 -11.37 -13.81
N LYS A 217 -7.27 -12.25 -14.35
CA LYS A 217 -6.49 -13.19 -13.54
C LYS A 217 -5.05 -12.72 -13.31
N GLU A 218 -4.70 -11.55 -13.82
CA GLU A 218 -3.37 -10.95 -13.73
C GLU A 218 -3.43 -9.60 -13.00
#